data_d62fe67431db82b23dcdf4f8b0e31463
#
_entry.id   d62fe67431db82b23dcdf4f8b0e31463
#
_cell.length_a   1.000
_cell.length_b   1.000
_cell.length_c   1.000
_cell.angle_alpha   90.00
_cell.angle_beta   90.00
_cell.angle_gamma   90.00
#
_symmetry.space_group_name_H-M   'P 1'
#
loop_
_entity.id
_entity.type
_entity.pdbx_description
1 polymer ?
#
loop_
_entity_poly.entity_id
_entity_poly.type
_entity_poly.pdbx_seq_one_letter_code
_entity_poly.pdbx_strand_id
1 'polypeptide(L)'
;MKQVSYLILSILIITGCAYSSQRPDVVDRSVAQRAQSVTFATVVDIDRVVIAGDREVGAAAGALIGAAAGQSVSDSEIESGVGGILGGLVGSAVGSAIGDTATRKAAIELLLELDNGKTISIIQEESQYMFAVGQRVKVIKSSGKSRVLPLE
;
A
#
# COMPACT_ATOMS: atom_id res chain seq x y z
N MET A 1 -1.61 8.64 -36.03
CA MET A 1 -0.66 8.95 -34.94
C MET A 1 -1.22 9.90 -33.88
N LYS A 2 -1.81 11.06 -34.23
CA LYS A 2 -2.38 11.99 -33.22
C LYS A 2 -3.52 11.39 -32.39
N GLN A 3 -4.41 10.57 -32.99
CA GLN A 3 -5.53 9.94 -32.28
C GLN A 3 -5.09 8.90 -31.24
N VAL A 4 -4.04 8.13 -31.53
CA VAL A 4 -3.46 7.15 -30.60
C VAL A 4 -2.81 7.86 -29.40
N SER A 5 -2.17 9.01 -29.63
CA SER A 5 -1.59 9.83 -28.58
C SER A 5 -2.64 10.37 -27.58
N TYR A 6 -3.82 10.78 -28.07
CA TYR A 6 -4.92 11.22 -27.20
C TYR A 6 -5.53 10.07 -26.40
N LEU A 7 -5.58 8.87 -26.99
CA LEU A 7 -6.12 7.68 -26.31
C LEU A 7 -5.18 7.22 -25.19
N ILE A 8 -3.88 7.25 -25.40
CA ILE A 8 -2.87 6.95 -24.36
C ILE A 8 -2.90 7.99 -23.25
N LEU A 9 -3.02 9.28 -23.58
CA LEU A 9 -3.13 10.35 -22.61
C LEU A 9 -4.42 10.24 -21.77
N SER A 10 -5.53 9.83 -22.39
CA SER A 10 -6.81 9.61 -21.70
C SER A 10 -6.77 8.44 -20.73
N ILE A 11 -6.06 7.35 -21.04
CA ILE A 11 -5.89 6.19 -20.16
C ILE A 11 -5.02 6.53 -18.96
N LEU A 12 -4.02 7.39 -19.12
CA LEU A 12 -3.12 7.81 -18.04
C LEU A 12 -3.84 8.63 -16.92
N ILE A 13 -4.98 9.26 -17.25
CA ILE A 13 -5.72 10.11 -16.30
C ILE A 13 -6.66 9.26 -15.41
N ILE A 14 -7.01 8.04 -15.81
CA ILE A 14 -8.00 7.19 -15.12
C ILE A 14 -7.37 6.36 -13.99
N THR A 15 -6.05 6.21 -13.95
CA THR A 15 -5.34 5.49 -12.87
C THR A 15 -5.18 6.36 -11.62
N GLY A 16 -6.28 6.88 -11.10
CA GLY A 16 -6.33 7.41 -9.74
C GLY A 16 -6.16 6.25 -8.77
N CYS A 17 -4.94 6.00 -8.33
CA CYS A 17 -4.65 5.00 -7.31
C CYS A 17 -5.48 5.30 -6.07
N ALA A 18 -6.38 4.40 -5.70
CA ALA A 18 -7.00 4.37 -4.38
C ALA A 18 -5.90 4.03 -3.36
N TYR A 19 -5.16 5.05 -2.96
CA TYR A 19 -4.10 4.93 -1.97
C TYR A 19 -4.73 4.74 -0.59
N SER A 20 -4.67 3.54 -0.08
CA SER A 20 -5.11 3.19 1.27
C SER A 20 -3.99 3.50 2.26
N SER A 21 -4.09 4.60 2.99
CA SER A 21 -3.15 4.91 4.06
C SER A 21 -3.35 3.98 5.25
N GLN A 22 -2.26 3.46 5.82
CA GLN A 22 -2.26 2.67 7.05
C GLN A 22 -1.82 3.52 8.26
N ARG A 23 -1.79 4.83 8.09
CA ARG A 23 -1.49 5.79 9.14
C ARG A 23 -2.67 5.87 10.12
N PRO A 24 -2.41 5.87 11.44
CA PRO A 24 -3.46 5.88 12.47
C PRO A 24 -4.22 7.22 12.54
N ASP A 25 -3.62 8.31 12.06
CA ASP A 25 -4.20 9.65 12.00
C ASP A 25 -5.10 9.90 10.78
N VAL A 26 -5.07 9.00 9.79
CA VAL A 26 -5.91 9.09 8.58
C VAL A 26 -7.07 8.12 8.68
N VAL A 27 -8.28 8.63 8.59
CA VAL A 27 -9.52 7.85 8.65
C VAL A 27 -10.12 7.73 7.25
N ASP A 28 -10.37 6.50 6.83
CA ASP A 28 -11.07 6.24 5.58
C ASP A 28 -12.49 6.84 5.62
N ARG A 29 -12.91 7.47 4.52
CA ARG A 29 -14.24 8.08 4.40
C ARG A 29 -15.37 7.08 4.64
N SER A 30 -15.17 5.81 4.32
CA SER A 30 -16.16 4.74 4.49
C SER A 30 -16.47 4.43 5.96
N VAL A 31 -15.57 4.76 6.88
CA VAL A 31 -15.75 4.54 8.33
C VAL A 31 -16.10 5.80 9.11
N ALA A 32 -16.10 6.97 8.43
CA ALA A 32 -16.54 8.22 9.03
C ALA A 32 -18.04 8.11 9.43
N GLN A 33 -18.39 8.71 10.54
CA GLN A 33 -19.76 8.70 11.12
C GLN A 33 -20.29 7.30 11.54
N ARG A 34 -19.41 6.28 11.63
CA ARG A 34 -19.77 4.96 12.15
C ARG A 34 -19.23 4.79 13.56
N ALA A 35 -20.02 4.17 14.42
CA ALA A 35 -19.56 3.75 15.74
C ALA A 35 -18.43 2.72 15.60
N GLN A 36 -17.34 2.91 16.33
CA GLN A 36 -16.18 2.04 16.35
C GLN A 36 -16.01 1.47 17.76
N SER A 37 -15.57 0.22 17.87
CA SER A 37 -15.26 -0.32 19.19
C SER A 37 -13.89 0.17 19.64
N VAL A 38 -13.82 0.57 20.90
CA VAL A 38 -12.58 1.04 21.53
C VAL A 38 -12.25 0.10 22.69
N THR A 39 -11.00 -0.32 22.77
CA THR A 39 -10.46 -1.11 23.87
C THR A 39 -9.22 -0.38 24.40
N PHE A 40 -9.05 -0.34 25.70
CA PHE A 40 -7.87 0.25 26.30
C PHE A 40 -6.79 -0.79 26.52
N ALA A 41 -5.53 -0.36 26.41
CA ALA A 41 -4.37 -1.20 26.52
C ALA A 41 -3.17 -0.44 27.06
N THR A 42 -2.14 -1.19 27.47
CA THR A 42 -0.83 -0.67 27.83
C THR A 42 0.19 -1.17 26.82
N VAL A 43 1.10 -0.32 26.39
CA VAL A 43 2.20 -0.69 25.50
C VAL A 43 3.21 -1.52 26.27
N VAL A 44 3.46 -2.74 25.82
CA VAL A 44 4.45 -3.66 26.42
C VAL A 44 5.79 -3.54 25.71
N ASP A 45 5.76 -3.46 24.38
CA ASP A 45 6.97 -3.38 23.56
C ASP A 45 6.70 -2.63 22.25
N ILE A 46 7.78 -2.11 21.62
CA ILE A 46 7.73 -1.30 20.40
C ILE A 46 8.88 -1.69 19.50
N ASP A 47 8.58 -2.28 18.34
CA ASP A 47 9.55 -2.62 17.32
C ASP A 47 9.36 -1.78 16.06
N ARG A 48 10.49 -1.40 15.44
CA ARG A 48 10.46 -0.76 14.12
C ARG A 48 10.47 -1.81 13.05
N VAL A 49 9.47 -1.76 12.19
CA VAL A 49 9.30 -2.69 11.08
C VAL A 49 9.08 -1.94 9.77
N VAL A 50 9.11 -2.66 8.67
CA VAL A 50 8.82 -2.10 7.35
C VAL A 50 7.63 -2.84 6.75
N ILE A 51 6.62 -2.11 6.35
CA ILE A 51 5.52 -2.65 5.55
C ILE A 51 6.04 -2.81 4.12
N ALA A 52 5.97 -4.04 3.60
CA ALA A 52 6.40 -4.36 2.24
C ALA A 52 5.61 -3.53 1.22
N GLY A 53 6.28 -3.19 0.14
CA GLY A 53 5.67 -2.47 -0.96
C GLY A 53 4.78 -3.36 -1.83
N ASP A 54 4.02 -2.72 -2.70
CA ASP A 54 3.07 -3.38 -3.59
C ASP A 54 3.74 -3.78 -4.91
N ARG A 55 4.18 -5.04 -4.95
CA ARG A 55 4.81 -5.64 -6.12
C ARG A 55 3.83 -5.87 -7.26
N GLU A 56 2.57 -6.17 -6.95
CA GLU A 56 1.56 -6.52 -7.96
C GLU A 56 1.20 -5.31 -8.81
N VAL A 57 0.97 -4.16 -8.16
CA VAL A 57 0.70 -2.90 -8.86
C VAL A 57 1.90 -2.50 -9.72
N GLY A 58 3.11 -2.62 -9.19
CA GLY A 58 4.34 -2.33 -9.95
C GLY A 58 4.50 -3.28 -11.13
N ALA A 59 4.28 -4.57 -10.95
CA ALA A 59 4.36 -5.58 -12.01
C ALA A 59 3.33 -5.32 -13.11
N ALA A 60 2.07 -5.04 -12.75
CA ALA A 60 1.00 -4.76 -13.70
C ALA A 60 1.30 -3.51 -14.54
N ALA A 61 1.72 -2.42 -13.90
CA ALA A 61 2.10 -1.20 -14.59
C ALA A 61 3.29 -1.43 -15.52
N GLY A 62 4.33 -2.11 -15.03
CA GLY A 62 5.51 -2.45 -15.82
C GLY A 62 5.22 -3.37 -17.00
N ALA A 63 4.33 -4.36 -16.82
CA ALA A 63 3.90 -5.24 -17.90
C ALA A 63 3.19 -4.47 -19.04
N LEU A 64 2.30 -3.55 -18.70
CA LEU A 64 1.59 -2.73 -19.69
C LEU A 64 2.54 -1.83 -20.47
N ILE A 65 3.44 -1.14 -19.77
CA ILE A 65 4.45 -0.27 -20.39
C ILE A 65 5.42 -1.09 -21.25
N GLY A 66 5.91 -2.21 -20.72
CA GLY A 66 6.84 -3.09 -21.42
C GLY A 66 6.22 -3.74 -22.66
N ALA A 67 4.95 -4.18 -22.58
CA ALA A 67 4.23 -4.72 -23.73
C ALA A 67 4.03 -3.67 -24.83
N ALA A 68 3.64 -2.45 -24.45
CA ALA A 68 3.46 -1.36 -25.42
C ALA A 68 4.78 -0.97 -26.09
N ALA A 69 5.88 -0.91 -25.33
CA ALA A 69 7.21 -0.64 -25.86
C ALA A 69 7.71 -1.77 -26.77
N GLY A 70 7.50 -3.04 -26.37
CA GLY A 70 7.91 -4.20 -27.13
C GLY A 70 7.17 -4.33 -28.47
N GLN A 71 5.89 -3.95 -28.54
CA GLN A 71 5.12 -3.93 -29.80
C GLN A 71 5.61 -2.87 -30.79
N SER A 72 6.19 -1.79 -30.30
CA SER A 72 6.64 -0.67 -31.16
C SER A 72 7.99 -0.91 -31.84
N VAL A 73 8.70 -2.00 -31.50
CA VAL A 73 10.06 -2.29 -32.02
C VAL A 73 10.03 -3.05 -33.36
N SER A 74 8.87 -3.60 -33.78
CA SER A 74 8.79 -4.46 -34.97
C SER A 74 7.68 -4.03 -35.92
N ASP A 75 8.00 -4.01 -37.22
CA ASP A 75 7.07 -3.58 -38.29
C ASP A 75 6.16 -4.71 -38.78
N SER A 76 6.36 -5.97 -38.33
CA SER A 76 5.51 -7.11 -38.69
C SER A 76 4.58 -7.50 -37.54
N GLU A 77 3.32 -7.86 -37.87
CA GLU A 77 2.30 -8.20 -36.86
C GLU A 77 2.67 -9.40 -35.99
N ILE A 78 3.38 -10.39 -36.51
CA ILE A 78 3.80 -11.58 -35.77
C ILE A 78 4.95 -11.26 -34.83
N GLU A 79 5.94 -10.51 -35.30
CA GLU A 79 7.09 -10.09 -34.49
C GLU A 79 6.71 -9.07 -33.42
N SER A 80 5.76 -8.16 -33.71
CA SER A 80 5.26 -7.21 -32.73
C SER A 80 4.49 -7.90 -31.59
N GLY A 81 3.77 -8.99 -31.88
CA GLY A 81 3.12 -9.80 -30.85
C GLY A 81 4.11 -10.46 -29.89
N VAL A 82 5.19 -11.06 -30.43
CA VAL A 82 6.25 -11.65 -29.61
C VAL A 82 7.01 -10.58 -28.84
N GLY A 83 7.31 -9.44 -29.46
CA GLY A 83 7.94 -8.28 -28.81
C GLY A 83 7.12 -7.73 -27.64
N GLY A 84 5.80 -7.67 -27.80
CA GLY A 84 4.88 -7.26 -26.72
C GLY A 84 4.88 -8.22 -25.53
N ILE A 85 4.88 -9.54 -25.79
CA ILE A 85 4.94 -10.55 -24.72
C ILE A 85 6.28 -10.47 -23.95
N LEU A 86 7.39 -10.44 -24.65
CA LEU A 86 8.72 -10.35 -24.03
C LEU A 86 8.90 -9.02 -23.31
N GLY A 87 8.45 -7.91 -23.90
CA GLY A 87 8.47 -6.59 -23.28
C GLY A 87 7.61 -6.54 -22.01
N GLY A 88 6.43 -7.17 -22.03
CA GLY A 88 5.55 -7.29 -20.88
C GLY A 88 6.18 -8.09 -19.72
N LEU A 89 6.84 -9.21 -20.03
CA LEU A 89 7.52 -10.04 -19.02
C LEU A 89 8.69 -9.29 -18.37
N VAL A 90 9.56 -8.66 -19.16
CA VAL A 90 10.67 -7.87 -18.63
C VAL A 90 10.15 -6.65 -17.88
N GLY A 91 9.15 -5.96 -18.41
CA GLY A 91 8.51 -4.81 -17.78
C GLY A 91 7.86 -5.14 -16.45
N SER A 92 7.21 -6.31 -16.33
CA SER A 92 6.61 -6.75 -15.07
C SER A 92 7.66 -7.03 -13.99
N ALA A 93 8.78 -7.67 -14.36
CA ALA A 93 9.87 -7.96 -13.42
C ALA A 93 10.52 -6.68 -12.89
N VAL A 94 10.83 -5.73 -13.77
CA VAL A 94 11.38 -4.42 -13.38
C VAL A 94 10.35 -3.61 -12.59
N GLY A 95 9.10 -3.58 -13.05
CA GLY A 95 8.01 -2.86 -12.42
C GLY A 95 7.72 -3.36 -11.01
N SER A 96 7.78 -4.69 -10.78
CA SER A 96 7.58 -5.27 -9.45
C SER A 96 8.65 -4.81 -8.45
N ALA A 97 9.93 -4.75 -8.87
CA ALA A 97 11.01 -4.30 -8.02
C ALA A 97 10.89 -2.80 -7.67
N ILE A 98 10.50 -1.99 -8.66
CA ILE A 98 10.26 -0.55 -8.46
C ILE A 98 9.04 -0.35 -7.56
N GLY A 99 7.94 -1.05 -7.80
CA GLY A 99 6.71 -0.97 -7.01
C GLY A 99 6.95 -1.32 -5.55
N ASP A 100 7.68 -2.40 -5.27
CA ASP A 100 8.06 -2.78 -3.92
C ASP A 100 8.86 -1.66 -3.22
N THR A 101 9.88 -1.13 -3.89
CA THR A 101 10.75 -0.11 -3.29
C THR A 101 10.04 1.23 -3.10
N ALA A 102 9.27 1.66 -4.09
CA ALA A 102 8.61 2.97 -4.09
C ALA A 102 7.43 3.06 -3.11
N THR A 103 6.81 1.92 -2.78
CA THR A 103 5.63 1.89 -1.90
C THR A 103 5.89 1.31 -0.52
N ARG A 104 7.14 0.96 -0.19
CA ARG A 104 7.55 0.58 1.18
C ARG A 104 7.30 1.69 2.16
N LYS A 105 6.86 1.33 3.36
CA LYS A 105 6.58 2.30 4.41
C LYS A 105 7.23 1.90 5.72
N ALA A 106 7.78 2.90 6.41
CA ALA A 106 8.19 2.75 7.79
C ALA A 106 6.96 2.53 8.67
N ALA A 107 7.05 1.59 9.57
CA ALA A 107 5.97 1.19 10.46
C ALA A 107 6.51 0.82 11.84
N ILE A 108 5.62 0.78 12.79
CA ILE A 108 5.88 0.30 14.14
C ILE A 108 4.98 -0.90 14.43
N GLU A 109 5.54 -1.89 15.07
CA GLU A 109 4.82 -2.98 15.70
C GLU A 109 4.68 -2.66 17.19
N LEU A 110 3.46 -2.61 17.66
CA LEU A 110 3.12 -2.33 19.05
C LEU A 110 2.60 -3.60 19.70
N LEU A 111 3.33 -4.13 20.68
CA LEU A 111 2.85 -5.19 21.54
C LEU A 111 2.05 -4.57 22.68
N LEU A 112 0.79 -4.93 22.79
CA LEU A 112 -0.18 -4.31 23.68
C LEU A 112 -0.79 -5.35 24.62
N GLU A 113 -0.83 -5.02 25.91
CA GLU A 113 -1.62 -5.74 26.88
C GLU A 113 -2.96 -5.02 27.08
N LEU A 114 -4.05 -5.68 26.71
CA LEU A 114 -5.41 -5.18 26.88
C LEU A 114 -5.84 -5.28 28.34
N ASP A 115 -6.80 -4.44 28.76
CA ASP A 115 -7.32 -4.45 30.14
C ASP A 115 -7.99 -5.78 30.55
N ASN A 116 -8.30 -6.64 29.58
CA ASN A 116 -8.80 -8.00 29.84
C ASN A 116 -7.69 -9.07 30.00
N GLY A 117 -6.42 -8.65 30.08
CA GLY A 117 -5.25 -9.51 30.22
C GLY A 117 -4.78 -10.21 28.93
N LYS A 118 -5.40 -9.93 27.77
CA LYS A 118 -4.95 -10.47 26.49
C LYS A 118 -3.84 -9.61 25.90
N THR A 119 -2.83 -10.23 25.33
CA THR A 119 -1.78 -9.55 24.57
C THR A 119 -2.08 -9.64 23.09
N ILE A 120 -1.92 -8.54 22.39
CA ILE A 120 -2.08 -8.44 20.93
C ILE A 120 -0.91 -7.65 20.34
N SER A 121 -0.55 -7.95 19.10
CA SER A 121 0.37 -7.12 18.31
C SER A 121 -0.41 -6.38 17.21
N ILE A 122 -0.07 -5.12 16.99
CA ILE A 122 -0.63 -4.29 15.92
C ILE A 122 0.52 -3.59 15.20
N ILE A 123 0.57 -3.80 13.88
CA ILE A 123 1.49 -3.09 13.00
C ILE A 123 0.73 -1.94 12.35
N GLN A 124 1.28 -0.73 12.46
CA GLN A 124 0.73 0.46 11.83
C GLN A 124 1.84 1.34 11.24
N GLU A 125 1.51 2.08 10.19
CA GLU A 125 2.43 3.05 9.57
C GLU A 125 2.85 4.11 10.59
N GLU A 126 4.13 4.50 10.59
CA GLU A 126 4.61 5.59 11.45
C GLU A 126 3.81 6.88 11.20
N SER A 127 3.50 7.57 12.28
CA SER A 127 2.73 8.80 12.27
C SER A 127 3.38 9.82 13.20
N GLN A 128 2.72 10.95 13.38
CA GLN A 128 3.15 11.98 14.34
C GLN A 128 3.07 11.54 15.79
N TYR A 129 2.39 10.42 16.09
CA TYR A 129 2.25 9.93 17.46
C TYR A 129 3.51 9.17 17.88
N MET A 130 4.07 9.55 19.01
CA MET A 130 5.16 8.84 19.65
C MET A 130 4.59 7.94 20.74
N PHE A 131 5.09 6.71 20.81
CA PHE A 131 4.68 5.73 21.81
C PHE A 131 5.86 5.42 22.73
N ALA A 132 5.56 5.07 23.98
CA ALA A 132 6.53 4.62 24.96
C ALA A 132 6.04 3.35 25.66
N VAL A 133 6.97 2.49 26.05
CA VAL A 133 6.66 1.30 26.86
C VAL A 133 6.03 1.75 28.19
N GLY A 134 4.97 1.08 28.59
CA GLY A 134 4.16 1.44 29.76
C GLY A 134 3.10 2.50 29.50
N GLN A 135 3.06 3.11 28.33
CA GLN A 135 2.06 4.13 27.97
C GLN A 135 0.66 3.52 27.79
N ARG A 136 -0.33 4.22 28.32
CA ARG A 136 -1.75 3.87 28.10
C ARG A 136 -2.17 4.34 26.70
N VAL A 137 -2.86 3.45 25.99
CA VAL A 137 -3.33 3.68 24.61
C VAL A 137 -4.77 3.21 24.45
N LYS A 138 -5.40 3.71 23.41
CA LYS A 138 -6.69 3.23 22.91
C LYS A 138 -6.50 2.50 21.59
N VAL A 139 -7.03 1.29 21.51
CA VAL A 139 -7.12 0.48 20.29
C VAL A 139 -8.50 0.68 19.70
N ILE A 140 -8.57 1.25 18.52
CA ILE A 140 -9.82 1.48 17.79
C ILE A 140 -9.94 0.44 16.70
N LYS A 141 -11.01 -0.35 16.74
CA LYS A 141 -11.30 -1.39 15.76
C LYS A 141 -12.48 -1.01 14.88
N SER A 142 -12.26 -1.04 13.57
CA SER A 142 -13.28 -0.72 12.56
C SER A 142 -13.10 -1.57 11.31
N SER A 143 -14.15 -2.28 10.90
CA SER A 143 -14.18 -3.04 9.62
C SER A 143 -12.97 -3.97 9.43
N GLY A 144 -12.54 -4.66 10.48
CA GLY A 144 -11.40 -5.59 10.45
C GLY A 144 -10.01 -4.92 10.53
N LYS A 145 -9.94 -3.60 10.49
CA LYS A 145 -8.70 -2.84 10.71
C LYS A 145 -8.64 -2.36 12.16
N SER A 146 -7.43 -2.33 12.71
CA SER A 146 -7.17 -1.80 14.06
C SER A 146 -6.14 -0.69 13.98
N ARG A 147 -6.28 0.35 14.81
CA ARG A 147 -5.31 1.42 14.96
C ARG A 147 -5.14 1.77 16.43
N VAL A 148 -3.94 2.18 16.77
CA VAL A 148 -3.56 2.55 18.13
C VAL A 148 -3.33 4.04 18.19
N LEU A 149 -3.91 4.68 19.20
CA LEU A 149 -3.72 6.09 19.48
C LEU A 149 -3.34 6.28 20.96
N PRO A 150 -2.46 7.24 21.28
CA PRO A 150 -2.16 7.54 22.67
C PRO A 150 -3.41 8.03 23.41
N LEU A 151 -3.48 7.78 24.70
CA LEU A 151 -4.37 8.48 25.62
C LEU A 151 -3.63 9.72 26.09
N GLU A 152 -4.19 10.89 25.80
CA GLU A 152 -3.75 12.17 26.35
C GLU A 152 -4.14 12.28 27.83
#